data_1c4f63895e18bbf6a81f46fe46f32354
#
_entry.id   1c4f63895e18bbf6a81f46fe46f32354
#
_cell.length_a   1.000
_cell.length_b   1.000
_cell.length_c   1.000
_cell.angle_alpha   90.00
_cell.angle_beta   90.00
_cell.angle_gamma   90.00
#
_symmetry.space_group_name_H-M   'P 1'
#
loop_
_entity.id
_entity.type
_entity.pdbx_description
1 polymer ?
#
loop_
_entity_poly.entity_id
_entity_poly.type
_entity_poly.pdbx_seq_one_letter_code
_entity_poly.pdbx_strand_id
1 'polypeptide(L)'
;MRYLAIDYGDKHTGLAICDPAETIASPLTVIEGQKDLIKKIADIAKNENVEAIVIGLPLNMDDSQGFQAKLVFQFADRLKAHLQIPIHFQDERLSTFAAEEKLAAPEFTRKKKKKKRLDAIAAAEILEAFLEQKNAP
;
A
#
# COMPACT_ATOMS: atom_id res chain seq x y z
N MET A 1 -0.93 -15.46 -7.63
CA MET A 1 0.31 -14.74 -7.27
C MET A 1 0.10 -13.91 -6.01
N ARG A 2 1.01 -13.94 -5.07
CA ARG A 2 0.90 -13.13 -3.86
C ARG A 2 1.52 -11.76 -4.06
N TYR A 3 0.71 -10.75 -3.93
CA TYR A 3 1.11 -9.35 -4.01
C TYR A 3 1.16 -8.73 -2.61
N LEU A 4 2.13 -7.87 -2.39
CA LEU A 4 2.18 -7.00 -1.22
C LEU A 4 1.91 -5.58 -1.68
N ALA A 5 0.88 -4.96 -1.14
CA ALA A 5 0.58 -3.56 -1.43
C ALA A 5 1.16 -2.67 -0.35
N ILE A 6 1.66 -1.52 -0.76
CA ILE A 6 2.31 -0.55 0.12
C ILE A 6 1.66 0.81 -0.09
N ASP A 7 1.17 1.38 0.99
CA ASP A 7 0.74 2.77 1.05
C ASP A 7 1.83 3.53 1.80
N TYR A 8 2.77 4.09 1.04
CA TYR A 8 3.95 4.73 1.60
C TYR A 8 3.62 6.09 2.21
N GLY A 9 4.05 6.30 3.44
CA GLY A 9 3.88 7.57 4.14
C GLY A 9 5.10 7.96 4.93
N ASP A 10 5.19 9.23 5.29
CA ASP A 10 6.30 9.77 6.07
C ASP A 10 6.32 9.17 7.48
N LYS A 11 5.19 9.18 8.15
CA LYS A 11 5.08 8.71 9.54
C LYS A 11 4.61 7.28 9.66
N HIS A 12 3.80 6.83 8.72
CA HIS A 12 3.20 5.49 8.72
C HIS A 12 3.20 4.94 7.32
N THR A 13 3.56 3.69 7.18
CA THR A 13 3.47 2.97 5.92
C THR A 13 2.58 1.76 6.11
N GLY A 14 1.46 1.73 5.41
CA GLY A 14 0.51 0.63 5.48
C GLY A 14 0.86 -0.48 4.51
N LEU A 15 0.68 -1.72 4.95
CA LEU A 15 0.93 -2.90 4.13
C LEU A 15 -0.32 -3.78 4.09
N ALA A 16 -0.57 -4.34 2.92
CA ALA A 16 -1.65 -5.31 2.72
C ALA A 16 -1.15 -6.45 1.84
N ILE A 17 -1.82 -7.58 1.92
CA ILE A 17 -1.39 -8.78 1.21
C ILE A 17 -2.61 -9.49 0.63
N CYS A 18 -2.43 -10.21 -0.46
CA CYS A 18 -3.49 -11.05 -0.99
C CYS A 18 -3.15 -12.52 -0.85
N ASP A 19 -4.16 -13.38 -1.02
CA ASP A 19 -3.99 -14.82 -1.08
C ASP A 19 -3.32 -15.22 -2.42
N PRO A 20 -2.77 -16.44 -2.51
CA PRO A 20 -2.15 -16.89 -3.77
C PRO A 20 -3.10 -16.91 -4.97
N ALA A 21 -4.40 -17.03 -4.74
CA ALA A 21 -5.41 -17.04 -5.81
C ALA A 21 -5.88 -15.65 -6.20
N GLU A 22 -5.38 -14.60 -5.55
CA GLU A 22 -5.73 -13.20 -5.84
C GLU A 22 -7.23 -12.90 -5.63
N THR A 23 -7.84 -13.56 -4.66
CA THR A 23 -9.27 -13.40 -4.40
C THR A 23 -9.58 -12.43 -3.26
N ILE A 24 -8.68 -12.31 -2.28
CA ILE A 24 -8.90 -11.49 -1.10
C ILE A 24 -7.66 -10.64 -0.83
N ALA A 25 -7.88 -9.32 -0.68
CA ALA A 25 -6.86 -8.39 -0.21
C ALA A 25 -7.14 -8.06 1.25
N SER A 26 -6.15 -8.23 2.11
CA SER A 26 -6.31 -8.03 3.55
C SER A 26 -5.25 -7.10 4.11
N PRO A 27 -5.64 -6.20 5.04
CA PRO A 27 -4.62 -5.41 5.75
C PRO A 27 -3.67 -6.33 6.48
N LEU A 28 -2.37 -6.03 6.42
CA LEU A 28 -1.35 -6.84 7.07
C LEU A 28 -0.78 -6.17 8.29
N THR A 29 -0.20 -4.98 8.14
CA THR A 29 0.39 -4.24 9.24
C THR A 29 0.66 -2.80 8.84
N VAL A 30 1.07 -2.00 9.81
CA VAL A 30 1.54 -0.63 9.60
C VAL A 30 2.91 -0.51 10.23
N ILE A 31 3.87 0.05 9.48
CA ILE A 31 5.21 0.31 9.97
C ILE A 31 5.32 1.80 10.30
N GLU A 32 5.77 2.11 11.51
CA GLU A 32 5.94 3.50 11.93
C GLU A 32 7.32 4.03 11.55
N GLY A 33 7.37 5.25 11.04
CA GLY A 33 8.60 5.96 10.75
C GLY A 33 9.33 5.47 9.51
N GLN A 34 10.55 5.97 9.36
CA GLN A 34 11.40 5.65 8.21
C GLN A 34 12.57 4.75 8.57
N LYS A 35 12.84 4.55 9.84
CA LYS A 35 14.01 3.79 10.28
C LYS A 35 13.87 2.34 9.86
N ASP A 36 14.83 1.87 9.08
CA ASP A 36 14.90 0.49 8.57
C ASP A 36 13.65 0.07 7.80
N LEU A 37 12.90 1.04 7.25
CA LEU A 37 11.64 0.77 6.57
C LEU A 37 11.83 -0.20 5.40
N ILE A 38 12.82 0.05 4.55
CA ILE A 38 13.08 -0.81 3.39
C ILE A 38 13.41 -2.24 3.83
N LYS A 39 14.27 -2.38 4.84
CA LYS A 39 14.64 -3.68 5.36
C LYS A 39 13.44 -4.44 5.95
N LYS A 40 12.61 -3.72 6.71
CA LYS A 40 11.41 -4.32 7.31
C LYS A 40 10.44 -4.82 6.24
N ILE A 41 10.25 -4.02 5.18
CA ILE A 41 9.39 -4.42 4.07
C ILE A 41 9.98 -5.63 3.34
N ALA A 42 11.29 -5.62 3.10
CA ALA A 42 11.95 -6.74 2.43
C ALA A 42 11.82 -8.03 3.25
N ASP A 43 11.97 -7.94 4.56
CA ASP A 43 11.84 -9.10 5.44
C ASP A 43 10.40 -9.63 5.43
N ILE A 44 9.41 -8.75 5.47
CA ILE A 44 7.99 -9.14 5.40
C ILE A 44 7.70 -9.82 4.06
N ALA A 45 8.19 -9.25 2.96
CA ALA A 45 7.99 -9.83 1.64
C ALA A 45 8.54 -11.26 1.54
N LYS A 46 9.71 -11.48 2.12
CA LYS A 46 10.31 -12.81 2.14
C LYS A 46 9.52 -13.78 3.03
N ASN A 47 9.16 -13.34 4.22
CA ASN A 47 8.44 -14.18 5.18
C ASN A 47 7.05 -14.57 4.67
N GLU A 48 6.41 -13.69 3.91
CA GLU A 48 5.06 -13.93 3.37
C GLU A 48 5.07 -14.52 1.97
N ASN A 49 6.24 -14.85 1.44
CA ASN A 49 6.38 -15.43 0.09
C ASN A 49 5.77 -14.53 -1.00
N VAL A 50 5.99 -13.23 -0.89
CA VAL A 50 5.48 -12.24 -1.83
C VAL A 50 6.23 -12.35 -3.15
N GLU A 51 5.48 -12.32 -4.25
CA GLU A 51 6.04 -12.48 -5.59
C GLU A 51 6.10 -11.17 -6.37
N ALA A 52 5.34 -10.17 -5.95
CA ALA A 52 5.35 -8.85 -6.58
C ALA A 52 4.84 -7.78 -5.61
N ILE A 53 5.21 -6.54 -5.87
CA ILE A 53 4.86 -5.39 -5.04
C ILE A 53 3.91 -4.49 -5.81
N VAL A 54 2.92 -3.91 -5.12
CA VAL A 54 2.05 -2.85 -5.64
C VAL A 54 2.20 -1.64 -4.73
N ILE A 55 2.59 -0.51 -5.27
CA ILE A 55 2.74 0.73 -4.49
C ILE A 55 1.69 1.72 -4.95
N GLY A 56 0.95 2.29 -3.99
CA GLY A 56 -0.02 3.34 -4.28
C GLY A 56 0.68 4.60 -4.79
N LEU A 57 0.17 5.17 -5.87
CA LEU A 57 0.75 6.36 -6.47
C LEU A 57 -0.21 7.54 -6.28
N PRO A 58 0.17 8.54 -5.46
CA PRO A 58 -0.69 9.71 -5.23
C PRO A 58 -0.54 10.72 -6.38
N LEU A 59 -1.48 10.68 -7.31
CA LEU A 59 -1.51 11.62 -8.42
C LEU A 59 -2.40 12.82 -8.07
N ASN A 60 -2.10 13.99 -8.66
CA ASN A 60 -2.96 15.13 -8.55
C ASN A 60 -4.24 14.90 -9.35
N MET A 61 -5.29 15.68 -9.06
CA MET A 61 -6.59 15.54 -9.73
C MET A 61 -6.51 15.73 -11.24
N ASP A 62 -5.48 16.46 -11.73
CA ASP A 62 -5.25 16.69 -13.15
C ASP A 62 -4.30 15.65 -13.78
N ASP A 63 -4.10 14.50 -13.12
CA ASP A 63 -3.19 13.42 -13.52
C ASP A 63 -1.72 13.78 -13.48
N SER A 64 -1.34 14.97 -13.02
CA SER A 64 0.06 15.32 -12.89
C SER A 64 0.71 14.66 -11.70
N GLN A 65 2.04 14.46 -11.79
CA GLN A 65 2.84 13.90 -10.72
C GLN A 65 3.36 15.04 -9.84
N GLY A 66 2.83 15.13 -8.62
CA GLY A 66 3.27 16.13 -7.67
C GLY A 66 4.43 15.66 -6.81
N PHE A 67 4.71 16.43 -5.76
CA PHE A 67 5.81 16.15 -4.84
C PHE A 67 5.67 14.77 -4.17
N GLN A 68 4.46 14.40 -3.78
CA GLN A 68 4.21 13.11 -3.12
C GLN A 68 4.51 11.94 -4.06
N ALA A 69 4.15 12.05 -5.34
CA ALA A 69 4.45 11.00 -6.31
C ALA A 69 5.96 10.83 -6.47
N LYS A 70 6.72 11.92 -6.46
CA LYS A 70 8.19 11.85 -6.54
C LYS A 70 8.79 11.10 -5.37
N LEU A 71 8.26 11.32 -4.16
CA LEU A 71 8.71 10.60 -2.98
C LEU A 71 8.44 9.10 -3.10
N VAL A 72 7.29 8.74 -3.66
CA VAL A 72 6.94 7.34 -3.88
C VAL A 72 7.89 6.68 -4.89
N PHE A 73 8.21 7.37 -5.97
CA PHE A 73 9.17 6.83 -6.95
C PHE A 73 10.56 6.64 -6.35
N GLN A 74 11.02 7.59 -5.53
CA GLN A 74 12.30 7.47 -4.83
C GLN A 74 12.29 6.28 -3.86
N PHE A 75 11.20 6.11 -3.15
CA PHE A 75 11.01 4.96 -2.26
C PHE A 75 11.06 3.64 -3.04
N ALA A 76 10.37 3.58 -4.18
CA ALA A 76 10.36 2.39 -5.03
C ALA A 76 11.77 2.04 -5.52
N ASP A 77 12.55 3.04 -5.90
CA ASP A 77 13.92 2.83 -6.35
C ASP A 77 14.78 2.22 -5.24
N ARG A 78 14.62 2.73 -4.01
CA ARG A 78 15.34 2.16 -2.86
C ARG A 78 14.89 0.72 -2.57
N LEU A 79 13.61 0.45 -2.71
CA LEU A 79 13.09 -0.90 -2.49
C LEU A 79 13.62 -1.88 -3.53
N LYS A 80 13.73 -1.46 -4.79
CA LYS A 80 14.28 -2.29 -5.87
C LYS A 80 15.70 -2.74 -5.59
N ALA A 81 16.48 -1.96 -4.85
CA ALA A 81 17.84 -2.33 -4.49
C ALA A 81 17.89 -3.50 -3.51
N HIS A 82 16.80 -3.79 -2.83
CA HIS A 82 16.73 -4.82 -1.80
C HIS A 82 15.82 -6.01 -2.17
N LEU A 83 14.94 -5.84 -3.15
CA LEU A 83 14.01 -6.88 -3.58
C LEU A 83 14.05 -7.02 -5.09
N GLN A 84 14.29 -8.24 -5.56
CA GLN A 84 14.36 -8.53 -6.99
C GLN A 84 13.05 -9.13 -7.49
N ILE A 85 11.94 -8.46 -7.17
CA ILE A 85 10.62 -8.83 -7.62
C ILE A 85 9.96 -7.63 -8.30
N PRO A 86 8.99 -7.86 -9.19
CA PRO A 86 8.34 -6.77 -9.91
C PRO A 86 7.66 -5.77 -8.98
N ILE A 87 7.72 -4.49 -9.34
CA ILE A 87 7.03 -3.41 -8.64
C ILE A 87 6.05 -2.76 -9.62
N HIS A 88 4.79 -2.70 -9.21
CA HIS A 88 3.72 -2.04 -9.97
C HIS A 88 3.23 -0.84 -9.18
N PHE A 89 2.65 0.14 -9.88
CA PHE A 89 2.05 1.30 -9.26
C PHE A 89 0.55 1.29 -9.51
N GLN A 90 -0.22 1.70 -8.52
CA GLN A 90 -1.67 1.79 -8.61
C GLN A 90 -2.12 3.20 -8.21
N ASP A 91 -2.97 3.81 -9.02
CA ASP A 91 -3.51 5.14 -8.75
C ASP A 91 -4.32 5.13 -7.45
N GLU A 92 -3.83 5.84 -6.44
CA GLU A 92 -4.44 5.90 -5.11
C GLU A 92 -5.79 6.60 -5.09
N ARG A 93 -6.05 7.47 -6.08
CA ARG A 93 -7.32 8.22 -6.13
C ARG A 93 -8.54 7.31 -6.22
N LEU A 94 -8.35 6.10 -6.77
CA LEU A 94 -9.44 5.14 -6.95
C LEU A 94 -9.79 4.37 -5.69
N SER A 95 -8.89 4.36 -4.69
CA SER A 95 -9.02 3.51 -3.51
C SER A 95 -9.10 4.29 -2.19
N THR A 96 -8.45 5.44 -2.09
CA THR A 96 -8.39 6.20 -0.84
C THR A 96 -9.78 6.61 -0.33
N PHE A 97 -10.66 6.99 -1.24
CA PHE A 97 -12.03 7.37 -0.89
C PHE A 97 -12.77 6.20 -0.24
N ALA A 98 -12.62 5.01 -0.77
CA ALA A 98 -13.27 3.83 -0.21
C ALA A 98 -12.75 3.52 1.20
N ALA A 99 -11.45 3.67 1.43
CA ALA A 99 -10.86 3.46 2.74
C ALA A 99 -11.40 4.46 3.76
N GLU A 100 -11.47 5.74 3.37
CA GLU A 100 -12.03 6.79 4.22
C GLU A 100 -13.50 6.52 4.54
N GLU A 101 -14.27 6.08 3.55
CA GLU A 101 -15.69 5.78 3.71
C GLU A 101 -15.90 4.64 4.69
N LYS A 102 -15.09 3.60 4.64
CA LYS A 102 -15.18 2.47 5.56
C LYS A 102 -14.92 2.86 7.01
N LEU A 103 -14.14 3.90 7.24
CA LEU A 103 -13.80 4.39 8.56
C LEU A 103 -14.50 5.69 8.92
N ALA A 104 -15.45 6.14 8.12
CA ALA A 104 -16.19 7.37 8.36
C ALA A 104 -17.22 7.27 9.49
N ALA A 105 -17.47 6.09 10.03
CA ALA A 105 -18.31 5.94 11.20
C ALA A 105 -17.77 6.79 12.36
N PRO A 106 -18.62 7.45 13.15
CA PRO A 106 -18.16 8.33 14.23
C PRO A 106 -17.59 7.52 15.39
N GLU A 107 -16.48 6.91 15.15
CA GLU A 107 -15.75 6.17 16.15
C GLU A 107 -14.84 7.11 16.87
N PHE A 108 -15.05 7.27 18.13
CA PHE A 108 -14.31 8.22 18.93
C PHE A 108 -13.08 7.66 19.58
N THR A 109 -12.82 6.41 19.34
CA THR A 109 -11.73 5.73 20.00
C THR A 109 -10.41 6.03 19.33
N ARG A 110 -9.54 6.68 20.08
CA ARG A 110 -8.10 6.69 19.87
C ARG A 110 -7.65 7.01 18.44
N LYS A 111 -7.48 8.29 18.17
CA LYS A 111 -7.01 8.80 16.87
C LYS A 111 -5.84 8.04 16.27
N LYS A 112 -4.88 7.59 17.11
CA LYS A 112 -3.71 6.86 16.63
C LYS A 112 -4.06 5.48 16.06
N LYS A 113 -4.94 4.73 16.72
CA LYS A 113 -5.36 3.41 16.22
C LYS A 113 -6.17 3.53 14.95
N LYS A 114 -7.03 4.55 14.86
CA LYS A 114 -7.80 4.80 13.64
C LYS A 114 -6.89 5.10 12.46
N LYS A 115 -5.86 5.92 12.68
CA LYS A 115 -4.93 6.28 11.62
C LYS A 115 -4.14 5.09 11.12
N LYS A 116 -3.65 4.24 12.02
CA LYS A 116 -2.94 3.02 11.65
C LYS A 116 -3.83 2.06 10.87
N ARG A 117 -5.06 1.86 11.34
CA ARG A 117 -6.02 1.02 10.64
C ARG A 117 -6.33 1.56 9.27
N LEU A 118 -6.46 2.89 9.16
CA LEU A 118 -6.73 3.54 7.88
C LEU A 118 -5.58 3.31 6.89
N ASP A 119 -4.33 3.42 7.35
CA ASP A 119 -3.17 3.19 6.49
C ASP A 119 -3.14 1.75 5.95
N ALA A 120 -3.41 0.76 6.80
CA ALA A 120 -3.44 -0.64 6.38
C ALA A 120 -4.66 -0.94 5.50
N ILE A 121 -5.80 -0.34 5.80
CA ILE A 121 -7.01 -0.47 4.98
C ILE A 121 -6.80 0.21 3.63
N ALA A 122 -6.14 1.37 3.61
CA ALA A 122 -5.80 2.05 2.37
C ALA A 122 -4.92 1.16 1.50
N ALA A 123 -3.93 0.49 2.09
CA ALA A 123 -3.10 -0.45 1.35
C ALA A 123 -3.92 -1.61 0.78
N ALA A 124 -4.87 -2.14 1.56
CA ALA A 124 -5.76 -3.22 1.10
C ALA A 124 -6.65 -2.75 -0.06
N GLU A 125 -7.15 -1.53 0.01
CA GLU A 125 -7.98 -0.96 -1.07
C GLU A 125 -7.15 -0.73 -2.35
N ILE A 126 -5.90 -0.31 -2.20
CA ILE A 126 -4.97 -0.19 -3.33
C ILE A 126 -4.79 -1.56 -4.00
N LEU A 127 -4.58 -2.59 -3.19
CA LEU A 127 -4.40 -3.94 -3.71
C LEU A 127 -5.67 -4.46 -4.37
N GLU A 128 -6.82 -4.25 -3.75
CA GLU A 128 -8.11 -4.66 -4.31
C GLU A 128 -8.35 -4.01 -5.68
N ALA A 129 -8.09 -2.71 -5.80
CA ALA A 129 -8.24 -1.99 -7.06
C ALA A 129 -7.28 -2.54 -8.13
N PHE A 130 -6.05 -2.83 -7.73
CA PHE A 130 -5.06 -3.41 -8.65
C PHE A 130 -5.51 -4.78 -9.16
N LEU A 131 -5.96 -5.64 -8.27
CA LEU A 131 -6.41 -6.98 -8.63
C LEU A 131 -7.65 -6.95 -9.53
N GLU A 132 -8.59 -6.06 -9.23
CA GLU A 132 -9.79 -5.89 -10.06
C GLU A 132 -9.44 -5.50 -11.49
N GLN A 133 -8.53 -4.53 -11.66
CA GLN A 133 -8.10 -4.09 -12.98
C GLN A 133 -7.32 -5.17 -13.71
N LYS A 134 -6.42 -5.85 -13.00
CA LYS A 134 -5.59 -6.91 -13.56
C LYS A 134 -6.44 -8.09 -14.05
N ASN A 135 -7.45 -8.46 -13.28
CA ASN A 135 -8.27 -9.65 -13.55
C ASN A 135 -9.58 -9.33 -14.27
N ALA A 136 -9.77 -8.10 -14.70
CA ALA A 136 -10.95 -7.71 -15.49
C ALA A 136 -10.95 -8.42 -16.84
N PRO A 137 -12.14 -8.85 -17.32
CA PRO A 137 -12.26 -9.50 -18.63
C PRO A 137 -11.98 -8.56 -19.79
#